data_85baef36f55db73771ea3010320e87c8
#
_entry.id   85baef36f55db73771ea3010320e87c8
#
_cell.length_a   1.000
_cell.length_b   1.000
_cell.length_c   1.000
_cell.angle_alpha   90.00
_cell.angle_beta   90.00
_cell.angle_gamma   90.00
#
_symmetry.space_group_name_H-M   'P 1'
#
loop_
_entity.id
_entity.type
_entity.pdbx_description
1 polymer ?
#
loop_
_entity_poly.entity_id
_entity_poly.type
_entity_poly.pdbx_seq_one_letter_code
_entity_poly.pdbx_strand_id
1 'polypeptide(L)'
;MVCRILFPLSMLVFLVFSSDVAFSQEEVSGRATIISGDTISIKNIEDGKQFVFRLWGIDAPELEQTCEKRNGQSVDCGVLARNAVRAIVGKNELVCVDFEKDLEGKLTGLCYMGDKILNGAIVRAGWALAYKQESSDFLDVEKKARLKDRGVWKYKFSAPWKWRKSQKK
;
A
#
# COMPACT_ATOMS: atom_id res chain seq x y z
N MET A 1 -83.43 6.26 -18.79
CA MET A 1 -82.32 5.93 -19.72
C MET A 1 -81.08 6.60 -19.19
N VAL A 2 -80.21 5.86 -18.41
CA VAL A 2 -79.03 6.43 -17.73
C VAL A 2 -77.84 5.89 -18.48
N CYS A 3 -77.14 6.78 -19.21
CA CYS A 3 -75.92 6.46 -19.95
C CYS A 3 -74.72 6.46 -18.99
N ARG A 4 -74.12 5.26 -18.72
CA ARG A 4 -72.91 5.11 -17.96
C ARG A 4 -71.69 5.28 -18.88
N ILE A 5 -70.97 6.36 -18.73
CA ILE A 5 -69.69 6.57 -19.40
C ILE A 5 -68.62 5.86 -18.59
N LEU A 6 -67.98 4.82 -19.14
CA LEU A 6 -66.81 4.14 -18.62
C LEU A 6 -65.55 4.90 -19.09
N PHE A 7 -64.82 5.49 -18.13
CA PHE A 7 -63.48 6.02 -18.37
C PHE A 7 -62.48 4.87 -18.25
N PRO A 8 -61.58 4.67 -19.19
CA PRO A 8 -60.48 3.73 -19.01
C PRO A 8 -59.38 4.35 -18.16
N LEU A 9 -59.08 3.70 -17.05
CA LEU A 9 -57.95 4.02 -16.15
C LEU A 9 -56.64 3.62 -16.84
N SER A 10 -55.98 4.57 -17.50
CA SER A 10 -54.64 4.37 -18.08
C SER A 10 -53.63 4.29 -16.97
N MET A 11 -53.12 3.07 -16.70
CA MET A 11 -52.07 2.80 -15.73
C MET A 11 -50.74 3.17 -16.36
N LEU A 12 -50.23 4.35 -16.01
CA LEU A 12 -48.92 4.83 -16.43
C LEU A 12 -47.83 4.07 -15.62
N VAL A 13 -47.19 3.07 -16.23
CA VAL A 13 -46.06 2.35 -15.64
C VAL A 13 -44.84 3.24 -15.74
N PHE A 14 -44.44 3.83 -14.61
CA PHE A 14 -43.16 4.50 -14.49
C PHE A 14 -42.05 3.45 -14.41
N LEU A 15 -41.32 3.23 -15.49
CA LEU A 15 -40.06 2.50 -15.51
C LEU A 15 -39.01 3.38 -14.82
N VAL A 16 -38.73 3.08 -13.54
CA VAL A 16 -37.62 3.67 -12.82
C VAL A 16 -36.33 3.00 -13.33
N PHE A 17 -35.64 3.66 -14.23
CA PHE A 17 -34.29 3.28 -14.59
C PHE A 17 -33.36 3.62 -13.38
N SER A 18 -33.03 2.61 -12.60
CA SER A 18 -31.94 2.69 -11.62
C SER A 18 -30.65 2.75 -12.42
N SER A 19 -30.07 3.94 -12.52
CA SER A 19 -28.70 4.10 -13.02
C SER A 19 -27.76 3.60 -11.92
N ASP A 20 -27.29 2.36 -12.05
CA ASP A 20 -26.16 1.87 -11.25
C ASP A 20 -24.93 2.70 -11.65
N VAL A 21 -24.60 3.69 -10.84
CA VAL A 21 -23.32 4.40 -10.92
C VAL A 21 -22.26 3.41 -10.46
N ALA A 22 -21.65 2.70 -11.40
CA ALA A 22 -20.45 1.92 -11.13
C ALA A 22 -19.36 2.88 -10.66
N PHE A 23 -19.06 2.86 -9.37
CA PHE A 23 -17.92 3.56 -8.81
C PHE A 23 -16.67 2.80 -9.27
N SER A 24 -16.06 3.27 -10.35
CA SER A 24 -14.78 2.73 -10.78
C SER A 24 -13.72 3.16 -9.75
N GLN A 25 -13.31 2.22 -8.92
CA GLN A 25 -12.17 2.42 -8.03
C GLN A 25 -10.93 2.59 -8.91
N GLU A 26 -10.22 3.71 -8.74
CA GLU A 26 -8.99 3.96 -9.48
C GLU A 26 -7.94 2.94 -9.06
N GLU A 27 -7.35 2.22 -10.02
CA GLU A 27 -6.28 1.26 -9.78
C GLU A 27 -5.10 1.50 -10.73
N VAL A 28 -3.91 1.16 -10.26
CA VAL A 28 -2.69 1.16 -11.05
C VAL A 28 -2.08 -0.22 -10.98
N SER A 29 -1.96 -0.89 -12.12
CA SER A 29 -1.45 -2.25 -12.20
C SER A 29 -0.23 -2.36 -13.11
N GLY A 30 0.71 -3.25 -12.74
CA GLY A 30 1.89 -3.52 -13.54
C GLY A 30 3.08 -4.03 -12.74
N ARG A 31 4.21 -4.16 -13.44
CA ARG A 31 5.47 -4.55 -12.81
C ARG A 31 6.09 -3.39 -12.06
N ALA A 32 6.56 -3.68 -10.85
CA ALA A 32 7.16 -2.67 -9.99
C ALA A 32 8.68 -2.66 -10.07
N THR A 33 9.24 -1.45 -10.07
CA THR A 33 10.63 -1.19 -9.70
C THR A 33 10.67 -0.79 -8.23
N ILE A 34 11.45 -1.50 -7.42
CA ILE A 34 11.56 -1.25 -5.99
C ILE A 34 12.59 -0.15 -5.74
N ILE A 35 12.12 0.99 -5.21
CA ILE A 35 12.95 2.18 -4.92
C ILE A 35 13.56 2.05 -3.53
N SER A 36 12.74 1.79 -2.50
CA SER A 36 13.15 1.59 -1.11
C SER A 36 12.40 0.42 -0.47
N GLY A 37 12.46 0.27 0.83
CA GLY A 37 11.72 -0.76 1.57
C GLY A 37 10.21 -0.52 1.65
N ASP A 38 9.75 0.70 1.33
CA ASP A 38 8.35 1.12 1.39
C ASP A 38 7.91 1.96 0.19
N THR A 39 8.77 2.14 -0.79
CA THR A 39 8.49 2.96 -1.99
C THR A 39 8.77 2.15 -3.24
N ILE A 40 7.79 2.13 -4.14
CA ILE A 40 7.84 1.41 -5.41
C ILE A 40 7.45 2.34 -6.56
N SER A 41 7.89 2.01 -7.76
CA SER A 41 7.41 2.63 -8.99
C SER A 41 6.78 1.58 -9.89
N ILE A 42 5.57 1.85 -10.38
CA ILE A 42 4.82 0.95 -11.28
C ILE A 42 4.66 1.66 -12.62
N LYS A 43 4.99 0.96 -13.71
CA LYS A 43 4.58 1.34 -15.05
C LYS A 43 3.22 0.70 -15.31
N ASN A 44 2.16 1.53 -15.35
CA ASN A 44 0.80 1.07 -15.57
C ASN A 44 0.66 0.36 -16.91
N ILE A 45 0.06 -0.82 -16.91
CA ILE A 45 -0.10 -1.63 -18.11
C ILE A 45 -1.14 -1.06 -19.07
N GLU A 46 -2.10 -0.27 -18.59
CA GLU A 46 -3.17 0.29 -19.42
C GLU A 46 -2.69 1.45 -20.29
N ASP A 47 -1.98 2.41 -19.71
CA ASP A 47 -1.61 3.67 -20.38
C ASP A 47 -0.09 3.90 -20.47
N GLY A 48 0.71 2.99 -19.91
CA GLY A 48 2.17 3.06 -19.89
C GLY A 48 2.76 4.14 -19.00
N LYS A 49 1.95 4.92 -18.28
CA LYS A 49 2.41 5.94 -17.36
C LYS A 49 3.10 5.34 -16.15
N GLN A 50 4.06 6.10 -15.62
CA GLN A 50 4.79 5.70 -14.44
C GLN A 50 4.25 6.40 -13.20
N PHE A 51 3.96 5.60 -12.16
CA PHE A 51 3.45 6.05 -10.88
C PHE A 51 4.42 5.65 -9.78
N VAL A 52 4.63 6.53 -8.82
CA VAL A 52 5.44 6.26 -7.62
C VAL A 52 4.52 6.19 -6.42
N PHE A 53 4.55 5.03 -5.75
CA PHE A 53 3.75 4.77 -4.56
C PHE A 53 4.65 4.67 -3.33
N ARG A 54 4.29 5.38 -2.28
CA ARG A 54 4.67 5.06 -0.91
C ARG A 54 3.62 4.08 -0.36
N LEU A 55 4.06 2.98 0.21
CA LEU A 55 3.18 1.96 0.75
C LEU A 55 2.56 2.44 2.06
N TRP A 56 1.24 2.63 2.06
CA TRP A 56 0.49 3.17 3.19
C TRP A 56 0.56 2.29 4.44
N GLY A 57 0.58 2.94 5.62
CA GLY A 57 0.54 2.27 6.92
C GLY A 57 1.85 1.60 7.34
N ILE A 58 2.92 1.74 6.55
CA ILE A 58 4.24 1.18 6.87
C ILE A 58 5.35 2.21 6.67
N ASP A 59 6.50 2.00 7.32
CA ASP A 59 7.69 2.84 7.19
C ASP A 59 8.93 1.94 7.29
N ALA A 60 9.78 1.96 6.27
CA ALA A 60 10.97 1.13 6.16
C ALA A 60 12.25 1.93 6.42
N PRO A 61 13.36 1.28 6.80
CA PRO A 61 14.66 1.95 6.88
C PRO A 61 15.00 2.65 5.59
N GLU A 62 15.45 3.92 5.70
CA GLU A 62 15.91 4.71 4.56
C GLU A 62 17.13 4.07 3.90
N LEU A 63 17.35 4.31 2.61
CA LEU A 63 18.43 3.65 1.86
C LEU A 63 19.82 3.87 2.52
N GLU A 64 20.03 5.04 3.08
CA GLU A 64 21.27 5.44 3.76
C GLU A 64 21.29 5.03 5.23
N GLN A 65 20.20 4.47 5.75
CA GLN A 65 20.09 4.08 7.14
C GLN A 65 20.91 2.83 7.42
N THR A 66 21.77 2.91 8.42
CA THR A 66 22.54 1.79 8.94
C THR A 66 21.93 1.24 10.23
N CYS A 67 22.16 -0.05 10.47
CA CYS A 67 21.81 -0.78 11.68
C CYS A 67 23.04 -1.48 12.23
N GLU A 68 23.02 -1.84 13.52
CA GLU A 68 24.14 -2.49 14.21
C GLU A 68 23.80 -3.96 14.50
N LYS A 69 24.67 -4.87 14.11
CA LYS A 69 24.61 -6.28 14.50
C LYS A 69 24.95 -6.44 15.98
N ARG A 70 24.63 -7.59 16.57
CA ARG A 70 24.97 -7.91 17.97
C ARG A 70 26.48 -7.85 18.27
N ASN A 71 27.32 -8.02 17.27
CA ASN A 71 28.79 -7.93 17.39
C ASN A 71 29.34 -6.50 17.15
N GLY A 72 28.47 -5.49 17.06
CA GLY A 72 28.83 -4.09 16.80
C GLY A 72 29.07 -3.72 15.34
N GLN A 73 29.03 -4.70 14.42
CA GLN A 73 29.23 -4.44 12.99
C GLN A 73 28.05 -3.68 12.41
N SER A 74 28.33 -2.61 11.65
CA SER A 74 27.29 -1.86 10.89
C SER A 74 26.87 -2.60 9.63
N VAL A 75 25.60 -2.46 9.25
CA VAL A 75 25.01 -2.96 8.00
C VAL A 75 24.04 -1.95 7.43
N ASP A 76 23.95 -1.87 6.10
CA ASP A 76 23.05 -0.97 5.37
C ASP A 76 21.62 -1.55 5.36
N CYS A 77 20.91 -1.36 6.47
CA CYS A 77 19.59 -1.98 6.66
C CYS A 77 18.52 -1.45 5.69
N GLY A 78 18.64 -0.22 5.19
CA GLY A 78 17.78 0.29 4.13
C GLY A 78 17.98 -0.45 2.80
N VAL A 79 19.23 -0.70 2.43
CA VAL A 79 19.55 -1.52 1.24
C VAL A 79 19.05 -2.96 1.40
N LEU A 80 19.20 -3.53 2.60
CA LEU A 80 18.69 -4.87 2.91
C LEU A 80 17.16 -4.91 2.81
N ALA A 81 16.46 -3.89 3.33
CA ALA A 81 15.01 -3.78 3.23
C ALA A 81 14.55 -3.72 1.77
N ARG A 82 15.15 -2.84 0.96
CA ARG A 82 14.86 -2.76 -0.48
C ARG A 82 15.08 -4.11 -1.18
N ASN A 83 16.18 -4.78 -0.93
CA ASN A 83 16.47 -6.06 -1.57
C ASN A 83 15.50 -7.17 -1.12
N ALA A 84 15.07 -7.16 0.13
CA ALA A 84 14.03 -8.06 0.64
C ALA A 84 12.69 -7.82 -0.05
N VAL A 85 12.28 -6.56 -0.24
CA VAL A 85 11.05 -6.24 -0.98
C VAL A 85 11.14 -6.71 -2.43
N ARG A 86 12.30 -6.55 -3.09
CA ARG A 86 12.53 -7.13 -4.42
C ARG A 86 12.33 -8.64 -4.45
N ALA A 87 12.82 -9.35 -3.44
CA ALA A 87 12.66 -10.79 -3.33
C ALA A 87 11.20 -11.18 -3.04
N ILE A 88 10.48 -10.40 -2.21
CA ILE A 88 9.06 -10.62 -1.90
C ILE A 88 8.20 -10.45 -3.15
N VAL A 89 8.41 -9.37 -3.89
CA VAL A 89 7.66 -9.06 -5.13
C VAL A 89 8.05 -10.05 -6.24
N GLY A 90 9.34 -10.33 -6.39
CA GLY A 90 9.84 -11.26 -7.41
C GLY A 90 9.44 -10.81 -8.83
N LYS A 91 8.73 -11.70 -9.54
CA LYS A 91 8.22 -11.45 -10.90
C LYS A 91 6.73 -11.12 -10.94
N ASN A 92 6.09 -10.97 -9.78
CA ASN A 92 4.66 -10.70 -9.72
C ASN A 92 4.37 -9.28 -10.22
N GLU A 93 3.22 -9.13 -10.86
CA GLU A 93 2.59 -7.84 -11.08
C GLU A 93 1.90 -7.40 -9.79
N LEU A 94 1.85 -6.10 -9.60
CA LEU A 94 1.18 -5.48 -8.47
C LEU A 94 -0.04 -4.72 -8.95
N VAL A 95 -1.05 -4.66 -8.09
CA VAL A 95 -2.22 -3.81 -8.24
C VAL A 95 -2.25 -2.89 -7.02
N CYS A 96 -2.18 -1.58 -7.23
CA CYS A 96 -2.30 -0.59 -6.18
C CYS A 96 -3.64 0.11 -6.27
N VAL A 97 -4.33 0.21 -5.15
CA VAL A 97 -5.67 0.77 -4.98
C VAL A 97 -5.72 1.66 -3.75
N ASP A 98 -6.86 2.33 -3.53
CA ASP A 98 -7.12 3.17 -2.36
C ASP A 98 -5.99 4.18 -2.11
N PHE A 99 -5.53 4.82 -3.17
CA PHE A 99 -4.41 5.73 -3.07
C PHE A 99 -4.83 7.19 -3.06
N GLU A 100 -4.12 7.96 -2.25
CA GLU A 100 -4.23 9.40 -2.17
C GLU A 100 -2.93 10.05 -2.61
N LYS A 101 -3.04 11.26 -3.15
CA LYS A 101 -1.90 12.06 -3.55
C LYS A 101 -1.50 12.99 -2.40
N ASP A 102 -0.26 12.87 -1.94
CA ASP A 102 0.28 13.79 -0.97
C ASP A 102 0.59 15.19 -1.57
N LEU A 103 1.00 16.14 -0.72
CA LEU A 103 1.32 17.51 -1.14
C LEU A 103 2.51 17.59 -2.10
N GLU A 104 3.37 16.56 -2.13
CA GLU A 104 4.53 16.46 -3.02
C GLU A 104 4.17 15.74 -4.33
N GLY A 105 2.92 15.29 -4.47
CA GLY A 105 2.43 14.58 -5.63
C GLY A 105 2.75 13.09 -5.68
N LYS A 106 3.28 12.51 -4.58
CA LYS A 106 3.47 11.08 -4.44
C LYS A 106 2.16 10.41 -4.06
N LEU A 107 1.91 9.25 -4.63
CA LEU A 107 0.76 8.44 -4.26
C LEU A 107 1.06 7.62 -3.02
N THR A 108 0.12 7.54 -2.10
CA THR A 108 0.19 6.69 -0.90
C THR A 108 -1.00 5.75 -0.92
N GLY A 109 -0.76 4.44 -0.90
CA GLY A 109 -1.84 3.47 -1.08
C GLY A 109 -1.49 2.04 -0.67
N LEU A 110 -2.46 1.15 -0.86
CA LEU A 110 -2.32 -0.28 -0.66
C LEU A 110 -1.97 -0.96 -1.99
N CYS A 111 -0.97 -1.83 -1.96
CA CYS A 111 -0.58 -2.61 -3.13
C CYS A 111 -0.73 -4.11 -2.86
N TYR A 112 -1.17 -4.85 -3.86
CA TYR A 112 -1.49 -6.27 -3.79
C TYR A 112 -0.61 -7.08 -4.76
N MET A 113 -0.28 -8.29 -4.34
CA MET A 113 0.28 -9.38 -5.16
C MET A 113 -0.75 -10.51 -5.19
N GLY A 114 -1.61 -10.56 -6.20
CA GLY A 114 -2.81 -11.40 -6.14
C GLY A 114 -3.60 -11.06 -4.87
N ASP A 115 -3.95 -12.05 -4.06
CA ASP A 115 -4.74 -11.87 -2.82
C ASP A 115 -3.95 -11.35 -1.61
N LYS A 116 -2.65 -11.09 -1.76
CA LYS A 116 -1.78 -10.71 -0.64
C LYS A 116 -1.49 -9.21 -0.65
N ILE A 117 -1.76 -8.54 0.46
CA ILE A 117 -1.35 -7.14 0.67
C ILE A 117 0.18 -7.09 0.82
N LEU A 118 0.85 -6.43 -0.12
CA LEU A 118 2.31 -6.25 -0.13
C LEU A 118 2.80 -5.54 1.14
N ASN A 119 2.12 -4.45 1.54
CA ASN A 119 2.42 -3.67 2.74
C ASN A 119 2.55 -4.60 3.97
N GLY A 120 1.54 -5.43 4.21
CA GLY A 120 1.54 -6.39 5.30
C GLY A 120 2.57 -7.52 5.15
N ALA A 121 2.90 -7.92 3.93
CA ALA A 121 3.91 -8.94 3.67
C ALA A 121 5.32 -8.43 4.05
N ILE A 122 5.63 -7.15 3.76
CA ILE A 122 6.90 -6.51 4.10
C ILE A 122 7.06 -6.40 5.63
N VAL A 123 6.00 -5.96 6.34
CA VAL A 123 6.00 -5.91 7.82
C VAL A 123 6.16 -7.31 8.41
N ARG A 124 5.46 -8.32 7.88
CA ARG A 124 5.58 -9.72 8.30
C ARG A 124 6.99 -10.26 8.14
N ALA A 125 7.68 -9.86 7.09
CA ALA A 125 9.07 -10.20 6.86
C ALA A 125 10.05 -9.40 7.77
N GLY A 126 9.55 -8.37 8.46
CA GLY A 126 10.30 -7.51 9.38
C GLY A 126 11.16 -6.45 8.70
N TRP A 127 10.88 -6.10 7.45
CA TRP A 127 11.67 -5.12 6.69
C TRP A 127 11.05 -3.73 6.63
N ALA A 128 9.84 -3.57 7.18
CA ALA A 128 9.22 -2.29 7.52
C ALA A 128 8.54 -2.38 8.88
N LEU A 129 8.34 -1.23 9.51
CA LEU A 129 7.59 -1.06 10.74
C LEU A 129 6.16 -0.62 10.39
N ALA A 130 5.20 -0.99 11.24
CA ALA A 130 3.85 -0.44 11.17
C ALA A 130 3.89 1.05 11.53
N TYR A 131 3.38 1.89 10.64
CA TYR A 131 3.34 3.33 10.85
C TYR A 131 2.00 3.74 11.46
N LYS A 132 1.93 3.69 12.79
CA LYS A 132 0.69 3.91 13.57
C LYS A 132 0.00 5.24 13.30
N GLN A 133 0.72 6.25 12.81
CA GLN A 133 0.14 7.55 12.49
C GLN A 133 -0.80 7.48 11.28
N GLU A 134 -0.65 6.47 10.42
CA GLU A 134 -1.50 6.23 9.26
C GLU A 134 -2.49 5.07 9.50
N SER A 135 -2.02 3.95 10.07
CA SER A 135 -2.87 2.79 10.33
C SER A 135 -2.42 1.96 11.52
N SER A 136 -3.39 1.30 12.15
CA SER A 136 -3.16 0.25 13.16
C SER A 136 -3.14 -1.18 12.59
N ASP A 137 -3.49 -1.37 11.30
CA ASP A 137 -3.77 -2.68 10.70
C ASP A 137 -2.56 -3.62 10.68
N PHE A 138 -1.36 -3.05 10.66
CA PHE A 138 -0.13 -3.83 10.59
C PHE A 138 0.55 -4.05 11.95
N LEU A 139 0.00 -3.53 13.07
CA LEU A 139 0.62 -3.62 14.40
C LEU A 139 0.77 -5.06 14.88
N ASP A 140 -0.25 -5.90 14.72
CA ASP A 140 -0.19 -7.31 15.12
C ASP A 140 0.79 -8.12 14.29
N VAL A 141 0.90 -7.77 13.01
CA VAL A 141 1.87 -8.38 12.09
C VAL A 141 3.28 -8.00 12.48
N GLU A 142 3.53 -6.73 12.79
CA GLU A 142 4.80 -6.23 13.31
C GLU A 142 5.20 -6.92 14.60
N LYS A 143 4.29 -7.00 15.60
CA LYS A 143 4.54 -7.69 16.87
C LYS A 143 5.03 -9.12 16.64
N LYS A 144 4.40 -9.86 15.71
CA LYS A 144 4.82 -11.23 15.36
C LYS A 144 6.20 -11.28 14.67
N ALA A 145 6.52 -10.28 13.83
CA ALA A 145 7.82 -10.19 13.18
C ALA A 145 8.94 -9.89 14.20
N ARG A 146 8.68 -8.97 15.14
CA ARG A 146 9.58 -8.59 16.23
C ARG A 146 9.87 -9.77 17.18
N LEU A 147 8.84 -10.51 17.60
CA LEU A 147 9.01 -11.68 18.48
C LEU A 147 9.84 -12.80 17.84
N LYS A 148 9.96 -12.82 16.53
CA LYS A 148 10.73 -13.82 15.77
C LYS A 148 12.05 -13.27 15.22
N ASP A 149 12.51 -12.10 15.67
CA ASP A 149 13.71 -11.44 15.20
C ASP A 149 13.80 -11.38 13.65
N ARG A 150 12.69 -11.08 12.96
CA ARG A 150 12.68 -11.03 11.49
C ARG A 150 13.23 -9.71 10.97
N GLY A 151 13.89 -9.74 9.81
CA GLY A 151 14.34 -8.55 9.11
C GLY A 151 15.21 -7.64 9.97
N VAL A 152 14.79 -6.38 10.14
CA VAL A 152 15.50 -5.36 10.94
C VAL A 152 15.51 -5.67 12.44
N TRP A 153 14.57 -6.49 12.93
CA TRP A 153 14.46 -6.86 14.34
C TRP A 153 15.64 -7.69 14.87
N LYS A 154 16.49 -8.22 13.96
CA LYS A 154 17.77 -8.86 14.29
C LYS A 154 18.84 -7.88 14.75
N TYR A 155 18.65 -6.59 14.48
CA TYR A 155 19.64 -5.55 14.63
C TYR A 155 19.20 -4.54 15.68
N LYS A 156 20.15 -3.77 16.18
CA LYS A 156 19.89 -2.53 16.90
C LYS A 156 19.72 -1.43 15.86
N PHE A 157 18.61 -0.73 15.87
CA PHE A 157 18.28 0.29 14.88
C PHE A 157 17.41 1.40 15.47
N SER A 158 17.39 2.53 14.79
CA SER A 158 16.41 3.61 15.03
C SER A 158 15.21 3.41 14.14
N ALA A 159 13.98 3.68 14.64
CA ALA A 159 12.81 3.69 13.79
C ALA A 159 13.00 4.71 12.64
N PRO A 160 12.55 4.41 11.39
CA PRO A 160 12.85 5.26 10.22
C PRO A 160 12.44 6.71 10.41
N TRP A 161 11.25 6.98 10.96
CA TRP A 161 10.79 8.35 11.26
C TRP A 161 11.66 9.07 12.31
N LYS A 162 12.28 8.34 13.25
CA LYS A 162 13.23 8.92 14.23
C LYS A 162 14.57 9.19 13.57
N TRP A 163 15.02 8.28 12.72
CA TRP A 163 16.26 8.43 11.97
C TRP A 163 16.18 9.67 11.07
N ARG A 164 15.12 9.85 10.28
CA ARG A 164 14.91 11.07 9.45
C ARG A 164 14.97 12.36 10.27
N LYS A 165 14.39 12.36 11.48
CA LYS A 165 14.46 13.52 12.38
C LYS A 165 15.90 13.83 12.85
N SER A 166 16.73 12.81 13.05
CA SER A 166 18.13 13.00 13.47
C SER A 166 19.01 13.53 12.35
N GLN A 167 18.65 13.34 11.08
CA GLN A 167 19.41 13.85 9.91
C GLN A 167 19.10 15.33 9.58
N LYS A 168 18.00 15.88 10.08
CA LYS A 168 17.58 17.28 9.84
C LYS A 168 18.23 18.30 10.79
N LYS A 169 19.40 17.97 11.38
CA LYS A 169 20.16 18.88 12.24
C LYS A 169 21.04 19.80 11.42
#